data_4c778eaaa1a6f1ce259463f2edd6972f
#
_entry.id   4c778eaaa1a6f1ce259463f2edd6972f
#
_cell.length_a   1.000
_cell.length_b   1.000
_cell.length_c   1.000
_cell.angle_alpha   90.00
_cell.angle_beta   90.00
_cell.angle_gamma   90.00
#
_symmetry.space_group_name_H-M   'P 1'
#
loop_
_entity.id
_entity.type
_entity.pdbx_description
1 polymer ?
#
loop_
_entity_poly.entity_id
_entity_poly.type
_entity_poly.pdbx_seq_one_letter_code
_entity_poly.pdbx_strand_id
1 'polypeptide(L)' 'MEENTKPSSFERPIDVKMAAEFLGVSPSLVYSYVERKQIPHFRMMGRSIRFRLSELDQWRQQFHVNGGING' A
#
# COMPACT_ATOMS: atom_id res chain seq x y z
N MET A 1 -2.04 -20.88 -16.69
CA MET A 1 -2.17 -20.44 -16.27
C MET A 1 -2.49 -19.83 -15.52
N GLU A 2 -2.58 -19.96 -15.58
CA GLU A 2 -2.93 -19.38 -15.12
C GLU A 2 -3.15 -18.75 -14.28
N GLU A 3 -3.18 -18.65 -14.25
CA GLU A 3 -3.40 -18.00 -13.69
C GLU A 3 -3.72 -17.58 -12.78
N ASN A 4 -3.83 -17.59 -12.58
CA ASN A 4 -4.18 -17.14 -11.81
C ASN A 4 -4.28 -16.99 -10.79
N THR A 5 -4.34 -16.97 -10.57
CA THR A 5 -4.55 -17.09 -9.75
C THR A 5 -4.58 -16.55 -8.41
N LYS A 6 -4.22 -16.86 -7.35
CA LYS A 6 -4.35 -16.33 -6.20
C LYS A 6 -3.54 -15.19 -6.10
N PRO A 7 -4.00 -14.06 -6.23
CA PRO A 7 -3.28 -12.85 -6.34
C PRO A 7 -2.43 -12.54 -5.14
N SER A 8 -2.93 -12.72 -3.98
CA SER A 8 -2.19 -12.30 -2.82
C SER A 8 -0.93 -13.11 -2.61
N SER A 9 -0.95 -14.36 -3.01
CA SER A 9 0.22 -15.19 -2.83
C SER A 9 1.34 -14.83 -3.77
N PHE A 10 1.01 -14.39 -4.95
CA PHE A 10 2.02 -14.11 -5.94
C PHE A 10 2.12 -12.64 -6.28
N GLU A 11 1.53 -11.81 -5.47
CA GLU A 11 1.52 -10.41 -5.76
C GLU A 11 2.90 -9.83 -5.61
N ARG A 12 3.35 -9.09 -6.61
CA ARG A 12 4.66 -8.49 -6.58
C ARG A 12 4.69 -7.30 -5.63
N PRO A 13 5.62 -7.27 -4.71
CA PRO A 13 5.71 -6.14 -3.79
C PRO A 13 6.10 -4.87 -4.51
N ILE A 14 5.65 -3.75 -3.99
CA ILE A 14 5.99 -2.45 -4.55
C ILE A 14 6.74 -1.65 -3.50
N ASP A 15 7.51 -0.68 -3.96
CA ASP A 15 8.31 0.13 -3.05
C ASP A 15 7.56 1.40 -2.65
N VAL A 16 8.23 2.23 -1.85
CA VAL A 16 7.62 3.45 -1.33
C VAL A 16 7.21 4.39 -2.44
N LYS A 17 8.04 4.52 -3.47
CA LYS A 17 7.72 5.43 -4.55
C LYS A 17 6.45 5.01 -5.26
N MET A 18 6.34 3.74 -5.56
CA MET A 18 5.16 3.22 -6.22
C MET A 18 3.94 3.30 -5.33
N ALA A 19 4.12 3.05 -4.04
CA ALA A 19 3.01 3.15 -3.09
C ALA A 19 2.51 4.59 -3.04
N ALA A 20 3.43 5.55 -3.03
CA ALA A 20 3.05 6.96 -3.00
C ALA A 20 2.26 7.33 -4.24
N GLU A 21 2.70 6.84 -5.40
CA GLU A 21 2.00 7.11 -6.64
C GLU A 21 0.60 6.52 -6.62
N PHE A 22 0.49 5.32 -6.12
CA PHE A 22 -0.81 4.66 -6.04
C PHE A 22 -1.76 5.41 -5.12
N LEU A 23 -1.23 5.88 -4.01
CA LEU A 23 -2.06 6.58 -3.02
C LEU A 23 -2.26 8.06 -3.35
N GLY A 24 -1.47 8.58 -4.27
CA GLY A 24 -1.59 9.98 -4.63
C GLY A 24 -0.99 10.91 -3.60
N VAL A 25 0.05 10.48 -2.91
CA VAL A 25 0.69 11.29 -1.89
C VAL A 25 2.20 11.31 -2.12
N SER A 26 2.91 12.07 -1.32
CA SER A 26 4.36 12.14 -1.47
C SER A 26 5.01 10.93 -0.80
N PRO A 27 6.20 10.56 -1.26
CA PRO A 27 6.94 9.49 -0.58
C PRO A 27 7.23 9.80 0.88
N SER A 28 7.45 11.08 1.19
CA SER A 28 7.71 11.49 2.57
C SER A 28 6.54 11.12 3.47
N LEU A 29 5.34 11.33 2.96
CA LEU A 29 4.16 11.00 3.74
C LEU A 29 4.04 9.50 3.95
N VAL A 30 4.39 8.72 2.93
CA VAL A 30 4.36 7.26 3.07
C VAL A 30 5.36 6.82 4.14
N TYR A 31 6.57 7.40 4.13
CA TYR A 31 7.55 7.08 5.15
C TYR A 31 7.04 7.43 6.55
N SER A 32 6.33 8.53 6.66
CA SER A 32 5.77 8.93 7.92
C SER A 32 4.78 7.89 8.46
N TYR A 33 3.93 7.39 7.58
CA TYR A 33 2.98 6.35 7.97
C TYR A 33 3.69 5.07 8.39
N VAL A 34 4.77 4.73 7.69
CA VAL A 34 5.54 3.54 8.03
C VAL A 34 6.16 3.70 9.41
N GLU A 35 6.74 4.88 9.67
CA GLU A 35 7.36 5.14 10.97
C GLU A 35 6.37 5.03 12.09
N ARG A 36 5.15 5.44 11.86
CA ARG A 36 4.12 5.39 12.89
C ARG A 36 3.39 4.05 12.90
N LYS A 37 3.79 3.15 12.01
CA LYS A 37 3.16 1.84 11.90
C LYS A 37 1.67 1.94 11.62
N GLN A 38 1.33 2.87 10.77
CA GLN A 38 -0.07 3.13 10.43
C GLN A 38 -0.45 2.69 9.04
N ILE A 39 0.44 2.01 8.34
CA ILE A 39 0.18 1.55 6.99
C ILE A 39 0.71 0.14 6.86
N PRO A 40 -0.02 -0.75 6.19
CA PRO A 40 0.47 -2.13 6.03
C PRO A 40 1.71 -2.15 5.18
N HIS A 41 2.76 -2.72 5.71
CA HIS A 41 4.04 -2.80 5.01
C HIS A 41 4.81 -3.98 5.56
N PHE A 42 5.88 -4.34 4.87
CA PHE A 42 6.78 -5.36 5.38
C PHE A 42 8.18 -5.01 4.89
N ARG A 43 9.16 -5.66 5.45
CA ARG A 43 10.54 -5.38 5.06
C ARG A 43 11.15 -6.60 4.43
N MET A 44 11.84 -6.37 3.31
CA MET A 44 12.53 -7.43 2.63
C MET A 44 14.01 -7.24 2.84
N MET A 45 14.72 -8.32 2.95
CA MET A 45 16.16 -8.28 3.13
C MET A 45 16.57 -7.42 4.30
N GLY A 46 15.70 -7.36 5.27
CA GLY A 46 16.00 -6.69 6.52
C GLY A 46 15.78 -5.19 6.53
N ARG A 47 15.81 -4.54 5.37
CA ARG A 47 15.69 -3.13 5.37
C ARG A 47 14.72 -2.54 4.42
N SER A 48 14.59 -3.11 3.26
CA SER A 48 13.79 -2.52 2.19
C SER A 48 12.31 -2.57 2.53
N ILE A 49 11.68 -1.42 2.54
CA ILE A 49 10.25 -1.33 2.84
C ILE A 49 9.48 -1.67 1.57
N ARG A 50 8.52 -2.55 1.71
CA ARG A 50 7.69 -2.97 0.59
C ARG A 50 6.24 -3.05 1.01
N PHE A 51 5.37 -2.99 0.03
CA PHE A 51 3.93 -3.01 0.26
C PHE A 51 3.29 -4.00 -0.69
N ARG A 52 2.13 -4.48 -0.32
CA ARG A 52 1.31 -5.26 -1.24
C ARG A 52 0.20 -4.35 -1.70
N LEU A 53 0.05 -4.23 -3.01
CA LEU A 53 -0.94 -3.32 -3.56
C LEU A 53 -2.33 -3.63 -3.05
N SER A 54 -2.67 -4.89 -2.93
CA SER A 54 -3.98 -5.27 -2.45
C SER A 54 -4.23 -4.80 -1.03
N GLU A 55 -3.19 -4.84 -0.20
CA GLU A 55 -3.31 -4.36 1.18
C GLU A 55 -3.44 -2.85 1.22
N LEU A 56 -2.70 -2.16 0.35
CA LEU A 56 -2.81 -0.70 0.29
C LEU A 56 -4.19 -0.28 -0.18
N ASP A 57 -4.71 -1.01 -1.15
CA ASP A 57 -6.03 -0.69 -1.66
C ASP A 57 -7.09 -0.84 -0.59
N GLN A 58 -7.00 -1.89 0.19
CA GLN A 58 -7.92 -2.10 1.27
C GLN A 58 -7.73 -1.05 2.36
N TRP A 59 -6.48 -0.75 2.67
CA TRP A 59 -6.17 0.22 3.72
C TRP A 59 -6.69 1.62 3.38
N ARG A 60 -6.53 2.04 2.14
CA ARG A 60 -6.95 3.39 1.79
C ARG A 60 -8.48 3.53 1.81
N GLN A 61 -9.17 2.44 1.69
CA GLN A 61 -10.63 2.49 1.71
C GLN A 61 -11.18 2.95 3.04
N GLN A 62 -10.45 2.74 4.10
CA GLN A 62 -10.93 3.17 5.40
C GLN A 62 -10.95 4.69 5.52
N PHE A 63 -10.24 5.37 4.63
CA PHE A 63 -10.25 6.82 4.64
C PHE A 63 -11.26 7.40 3.66
N HIS A 64 -11.99 6.53 2.96
CA HIS A 64 -12.97 7.00 2.01
C HIS A 64 -14.20 7.43 2.76
N VAL A 65 -14.51 8.69 2.66
CA VAL A 65 -15.66 9.20 3.39
C VAL A 65 -16.89 9.03 2.53
N ASN A 66 -17.86 8.36 3.10
CA ASN A 66 -19.02 8.19 2.33
C ASN A 66 -19.70 9.38 2.13
N GLY A 67 -19.89 9.67 1.54
CA GLY A 67 -20.43 10.76 1.40
C GLY A 67 -19.82 11.84 1.06
N GLY A 68 -19.49 11.59 1.13
CA GLY A 68 -19.09 12.29 0.83
C GLY A 68 -18.76 12.90 0.50
N ILE A 69 -18.90 12.88 0.46
CA ILE A 69 -18.69 13.39 0.24
C ILE A 69 -18.15 14.05 0.25
N ASN A 70 -18.01 14.33 0.20
CA ASN A 70 -17.52 14.89 0.15
C ASN A 70 -16.85 15.04 -0.19
N GLY A 71 -16.64 14.84 -0.55
CA GLY A 71 -16.17 14.94 -1.11
C GLY A 71 -15.62 15.16 -1.16
#